data_cde54f0c6cc4e5bfda4b56fafcf1d119
#
_entry.id   cde54f0c6cc4e5bfda4b56fafcf1d119
#
_cell.length_a   1.000
_cell.length_b   1.000
_cell.length_c   1.000
_cell.angle_alpha   90.00
_cell.angle_beta   90.00
_cell.angle_gamma   90.00
#
_symmetry.space_group_name_H-M   'P 1'
#
loop_
_entity.id
_entity.type
_entity.pdbx_description
1 polymer ?
#
loop_
_entity_poly.entity_id
_entity_poly.type
_entity_poly.pdbx_seq_one_letter_code
_entity_poly.pdbx_strand_id
1 'polypeptide(L)'
;VTGLLLGFGTNFCTSIMSFAGQIVDMDIGLSMASMFDPTTKQQTSISGVIYNYMIMLMLIISGMYRYLLSAFVEAYTLIPINGTVFRFHKMLTGFISFMTDFVIIGFRICLPVFTVMILLNAILGVLAKVSPQLNMFAVGIQLKILVGLSVLFLSMAMLPEAAGFVFDQMKKVMVSFVE
;
A
#
# COMPACT_ATOMS: atom_id res chain seq x y z
N VAL A 1 0.19 3.00 26.66
CA VAL A 1 0.97 3.68 25.59
C VAL A 1 1.55 2.64 24.63
N THR A 2 2.26 1.61 25.12
CA THR A 2 2.88 0.56 24.27
C THR A 2 1.88 -0.19 23.40
N GLY A 3 0.74 -0.62 23.91
CA GLY A 3 -0.33 -1.25 23.12
C GLY A 3 -0.89 -0.33 22.02
N LEU A 4 -1.00 0.97 22.30
CA LEU A 4 -1.40 1.97 21.29
C LEU A 4 -0.35 2.12 20.20
N LEU A 5 0.93 2.11 20.55
CA LEU A 5 2.03 2.17 19.58
C LEU A 5 2.08 0.91 18.69
N LEU A 6 1.90 -0.28 19.28
CA LEU A 6 1.82 -1.53 18.53
C LEU A 6 0.62 -1.56 17.56
N GLY A 7 -0.55 -1.15 18.04
CA GLY A 7 -1.75 -1.03 17.19
C GLY A 7 -1.60 0.00 16.08
N PHE A 8 -0.97 1.14 16.38
CA PHE A 8 -0.65 2.16 15.39
C PHE A 8 0.34 1.63 14.35
N GLY A 9 1.42 0.96 14.77
CA GLY A 9 2.41 0.38 13.87
C GLY A 9 1.80 -0.66 12.92
N THR A 10 0.94 -1.54 13.40
CA THR A 10 0.26 -2.54 12.55
C THR A 10 -0.70 -1.90 11.56
N ASN A 11 -1.49 -0.91 11.99
CA ASN A 11 -2.39 -0.17 11.12
C ASN A 11 -1.61 0.60 10.04
N PHE A 12 -0.49 1.19 10.42
CA PHE A 12 0.36 1.91 9.50
C PHE A 12 0.97 0.99 8.44
N CYS A 13 1.38 -0.24 8.81
CA CYS A 13 1.86 -1.24 7.85
C CYS A 13 0.79 -1.61 6.81
N THR A 14 -0.47 -1.77 7.21
CA THR A 14 -1.57 -2.03 6.26
C THR A 14 -1.86 -0.83 5.36
N SER A 15 -1.59 0.39 5.83
CA SER A 15 -1.75 1.63 5.05
C SER A 15 -0.82 1.72 3.84
N ILE A 16 0.29 0.94 3.80
CA ILE A 16 1.16 0.83 2.62
C ILE A 16 0.36 0.41 1.39
N MET A 17 -0.55 -0.54 1.55
CA MET A 17 -1.38 -1.03 0.46
C MET A 17 -2.37 0.02 -0.05
N SER A 18 -2.97 0.77 0.86
CA SER A 18 -3.84 1.89 0.49
C SER A 18 -3.08 2.97 -0.26
N PHE A 19 -1.86 3.29 0.17
CA PHE A 19 -0.98 4.25 -0.48
C PHE A 19 -0.60 3.79 -1.89
N ALA A 20 -0.13 2.54 -2.04
CA ALA A 20 0.20 1.98 -3.34
C ALA A 20 -1.02 1.97 -4.29
N GLY A 21 -2.19 1.57 -3.79
CA GLY A 21 -3.43 1.56 -4.56
C GLY A 21 -3.87 2.96 -5.00
N GLN A 22 -3.71 3.98 -4.16
CA GLN A 22 -4.01 5.37 -4.55
C GLN A 22 -3.14 5.84 -5.71
N ILE A 23 -1.83 5.52 -5.69
CA ILE A 23 -0.94 5.85 -6.81
C ILE A 23 -1.39 5.15 -8.09
N VAL A 24 -1.73 3.86 -7.99
CA VAL A 24 -2.23 3.07 -9.13
C VAL A 24 -3.52 3.65 -9.70
N ASP A 25 -4.49 4.01 -8.86
CA ASP A 25 -5.76 4.61 -9.29
C ASP A 25 -5.57 5.99 -9.94
N MET A 26 -4.63 6.78 -9.46
CA MET A 26 -4.27 8.07 -10.08
C MET A 26 -3.66 7.86 -11.47
N ASP A 27 -2.78 6.89 -11.62
CA ASP A 27 -2.10 6.59 -12.89
C ASP A 27 -3.05 6.03 -13.96
N ILE A 28 -3.93 5.11 -13.56
CA ILE A 28 -4.95 4.51 -14.44
C ILE A 28 -6.02 5.54 -14.82
N GLY A 29 -6.24 6.55 -13.94
CA GLY A 29 -7.28 7.57 -14.11
C GLY A 29 -8.60 7.20 -13.43
N LEU A 30 -8.65 6.13 -12.64
CA LEU A 30 -9.84 5.73 -11.85
C LEU A 30 -10.22 6.79 -10.82
N SER A 31 -9.27 7.57 -10.33
CA SER A 31 -9.51 8.72 -9.44
C SER A 31 -10.40 9.80 -10.06
N MET A 32 -10.45 9.90 -11.39
CA MET A 32 -11.40 10.81 -12.07
C MET A 32 -12.86 10.39 -11.88
N ALA A 33 -13.14 9.09 -11.76
CA ALA A 33 -14.50 8.61 -11.50
C ALA A 33 -15.02 9.06 -10.13
N SER A 34 -14.16 9.13 -9.13
CA SER A 34 -14.51 9.61 -7.79
C SER A 34 -14.76 11.13 -7.72
N MET A 35 -14.23 11.90 -8.68
CA MET A 35 -14.49 13.34 -8.77
C MET A 35 -15.91 13.67 -9.26
N PHE A 36 -16.56 12.70 -9.95
CA PHE A 36 -17.93 12.88 -10.46
C PHE A 36 -19.02 12.49 -9.45
N ASP A 37 -18.66 11.87 -8.33
CA ASP A 37 -19.61 11.52 -7.27
C ASP A 37 -19.27 12.23 -5.95
N PRO A 38 -19.73 13.49 -5.76
CA PRO A 38 -19.45 14.27 -4.55
C PRO A 38 -20.21 13.78 -3.31
N THR A 39 -21.08 12.77 -3.45
CA THR A 39 -21.86 12.23 -2.32
C THR A 39 -21.04 11.32 -1.42
N THR A 40 -20.03 10.67 -1.96
CA THR A 40 -19.06 9.85 -1.21
C THR A 40 -17.86 10.70 -0.81
N LYS A 41 -17.91 11.31 0.37
CA LYS A 41 -16.81 12.12 0.95
C LYS A 41 -15.50 11.35 1.20
N GLN A 42 -15.47 10.06 0.95
CA GLN A 42 -14.26 9.23 1.04
C GLN A 42 -13.76 8.94 -0.37
N GLN A 43 -12.62 9.50 -0.71
CA GLN A 43 -11.81 9.06 -1.85
C GLN A 43 -11.26 7.65 -1.54
N THR A 44 -12.11 6.64 -1.68
CA THR A 44 -11.69 5.26 -1.46
C THR A 44 -11.05 4.76 -2.76
N SER A 45 -9.75 4.53 -2.72
CA SER A 45 -9.02 3.92 -3.81
C SER A 45 -9.56 2.50 -4.07
N ILE A 46 -10.03 2.22 -5.29
CA ILE A 46 -10.54 0.90 -5.68
C ILE A 46 -9.40 -0.13 -5.63
N SER A 47 -8.26 0.19 -6.22
CA SER A 47 -7.07 -0.67 -6.18
C SER A 47 -6.55 -0.85 -4.76
N GLY A 48 -6.59 0.21 -3.94
CA GLY A 48 -6.20 0.15 -2.53
C GLY A 48 -7.07 -0.78 -1.70
N VAL A 49 -8.37 -0.78 -1.93
CA VAL A 49 -9.30 -1.71 -1.27
C VAL A 49 -9.00 -3.16 -1.67
N ILE A 50 -8.78 -3.41 -2.96
CA ILE A 50 -8.42 -4.76 -3.45
C ILE A 50 -7.11 -5.22 -2.80
N TYR A 51 -6.08 -4.38 -2.80
CA TYR A 51 -4.80 -4.70 -2.18
C TYR A 51 -4.92 -4.97 -0.67
N ASN A 52 -5.72 -4.18 0.06
CA ASN A 52 -5.96 -4.39 1.48
C ASN A 52 -6.65 -5.73 1.77
N TYR A 53 -7.69 -6.09 1.01
CA TYR A 53 -8.34 -7.39 1.18
C TYR A 53 -7.42 -8.55 0.82
N MET A 54 -6.62 -8.41 -0.23
CA MET A 54 -5.64 -9.44 -0.62
C MET A 54 -4.59 -9.65 0.46
N ILE A 55 -4.03 -8.57 1.04
CA ILE A 55 -3.03 -8.71 2.10
C ILE A 55 -3.63 -9.30 3.39
N MET A 56 -4.88 -8.94 3.69
CA MET A 56 -5.59 -9.49 4.84
C MET A 56 -5.84 -10.99 4.67
N LEU A 57 -6.18 -11.41 3.46
CA LEU A 57 -6.32 -12.82 3.10
C LEU A 57 -4.98 -13.55 3.20
N MET A 58 -3.90 -12.96 2.69
CA MET A 58 -2.53 -13.49 2.82
C MET A 58 -2.08 -13.62 4.27
N LEU A 59 -2.44 -12.65 5.13
CA LEU A 59 -2.14 -12.68 6.56
C LEU A 59 -2.81 -13.89 7.25
N ILE A 60 -4.02 -14.23 6.84
CA ILE A 60 -4.73 -15.40 7.36
C ILE A 60 -4.08 -16.69 6.86
N ILE A 61 -3.83 -16.80 5.54
CA ILE A 61 -3.28 -18.01 4.92
C ILE A 61 -1.85 -18.30 5.42
N SER A 62 -1.01 -17.26 5.58
CA SER A 62 0.37 -17.41 6.07
C SER A 62 0.46 -17.74 7.56
N GLY A 63 -0.65 -17.67 8.30
CA GLY A 63 -0.66 -17.86 9.74
C GLY A 63 0.01 -16.72 10.54
N MET A 64 0.36 -15.62 9.87
CA MET A 64 1.00 -14.44 10.48
C MET A 64 0.16 -13.83 11.61
N TYR A 65 -1.17 -13.98 11.55
CA TYR A 65 -2.07 -13.55 12.63
C TYR A 65 -1.72 -14.18 13.98
N ARG A 66 -1.23 -15.44 14.01
CA ARG A 66 -0.78 -16.12 15.24
C ARG A 66 0.44 -15.43 15.82
N TYR A 67 1.39 -15.04 14.94
CA TYR A 67 2.56 -14.29 15.37
C TYR A 67 2.17 -12.94 15.98
N LEU A 68 1.22 -12.22 15.37
CA LEU A 68 0.70 -10.96 15.91
C LEU A 68 0.10 -11.15 17.31
N LEU A 69 -0.73 -12.19 17.48
CA LEU A 69 -1.33 -12.50 18.77
C LEU A 69 -0.26 -12.88 19.83
N SER A 70 0.73 -13.70 19.45
CA SER A 70 1.83 -14.06 20.35
C SER A 70 2.63 -12.82 20.75
N ALA A 71 2.96 -11.94 19.80
CA ALA A 71 3.69 -10.70 20.07
C ALA A 71 2.93 -9.78 21.03
N PHE A 72 1.60 -9.71 20.92
CA PHE A 72 0.77 -8.98 21.90
C PHE A 72 0.85 -9.60 23.29
N VAL A 73 0.75 -10.92 23.41
CA VAL A 73 0.85 -11.61 24.70
C VAL A 73 2.23 -11.44 25.31
N GLU A 74 3.30 -11.61 24.52
CA GLU A 74 4.68 -11.43 24.97
C GLU A 74 4.97 -9.99 25.39
N ALA A 75 4.41 -8.99 24.71
CA ALA A 75 4.53 -7.59 25.11
C ALA A 75 4.00 -7.34 26.53
N TYR A 76 2.93 -8.03 26.96
CA TYR A 76 2.41 -7.93 28.34
C TYR A 76 3.32 -8.60 29.37
N THR A 77 4.09 -9.60 28.98
CA THR A 77 5.02 -10.30 29.88
C THR A 77 6.37 -9.59 29.98
N LEU A 78 6.82 -8.97 28.90
CA LEU A 78 8.12 -8.28 28.82
C LEU A 78 8.07 -6.86 29.37
N ILE A 79 6.91 -6.19 29.29
CA ILE A 79 6.76 -4.80 29.72
C ILE A 79 6.05 -4.76 31.08
N PRO A 80 6.77 -4.61 32.20
CA PRO A 80 6.15 -4.46 33.50
C PRO A 80 5.31 -3.18 33.57
N ILE A 81 4.14 -3.28 34.20
CA ILE A 81 3.11 -2.21 34.26
C ILE A 81 3.66 -0.87 34.78
N ASN A 82 4.77 -0.86 35.52
CA ASN A 82 5.33 0.32 36.19
C ASN A 82 6.77 0.67 35.79
N GLY A 83 7.32 0.17 34.69
CA GLY A 83 8.76 0.30 34.42
C GLY A 83 9.22 0.59 33.00
N THR A 84 8.35 1.13 32.14
CA THR A 84 8.77 1.47 30.77
C THR A 84 9.63 2.72 30.73
N VAL A 85 10.91 2.58 30.40
CA VAL A 85 11.79 3.69 30.08
C VAL A 85 11.69 3.96 28.58
N PHE A 86 10.93 4.97 28.21
CA PHE A 86 10.84 5.41 26.80
C PHE A 86 12.16 6.00 26.33
N ARG A 87 12.86 5.30 25.46
CA ARG A 87 14.06 5.79 24.78
C ARG A 87 13.66 6.55 23.51
N PHE A 88 13.26 7.81 23.66
CA PHE A 88 12.75 8.65 22.57
C PHE A 88 13.66 8.63 21.32
N HIS A 89 14.97 8.58 21.49
CA HIS A 89 15.93 8.56 20.38
C HIS A 89 15.85 7.26 19.56
N LYS A 90 15.69 6.11 20.20
CA LYS A 90 15.51 4.81 19.51
C LYS A 90 14.18 4.78 18.77
N MET A 91 13.11 5.28 19.37
CA MET A 91 11.79 5.36 18.74
C MET A 91 11.81 6.26 17.50
N LEU A 92 12.48 7.42 17.58
CA LEU A 92 12.59 8.35 16.45
C LEU A 92 13.34 7.70 15.28
N THR A 93 14.47 7.05 15.56
CA THR A 93 15.27 6.36 14.53
C THR A 93 14.48 5.19 13.91
N GLY A 94 13.79 4.41 14.72
CA GLY A 94 12.91 3.33 14.26
C GLY A 94 11.78 3.84 13.37
N PHE A 95 11.15 4.97 13.75
CA PHE A 95 10.08 5.58 12.98
C PHE A 95 10.58 6.13 11.63
N ILE A 96 11.74 6.77 11.58
CA ILE A 96 12.33 7.27 10.33
C ILE A 96 12.66 6.11 9.39
N SER A 97 13.28 5.04 9.91
CA SER A 97 13.57 3.84 9.14
C SER A 97 12.29 3.22 8.58
N PHE A 98 11.26 3.11 9.43
CA PHE A 98 9.96 2.61 9.03
C PHE A 98 9.30 3.46 7.92
N MET A 99 9.36 4.79 8.03
CA MET A 99 8.84 5.70 6.99
C MET A 99 9.55 5.49 5.65
N THR A 100 10.86 5.31 5.69
CA THR A 100 11.65 5.04 4.49
C THR A 100 11.21 3.72 3.83
N ASP A 101 11.10 2.66 4.61
CA ASP A 101 10.67 1.35 4.13
C ASP A 101 9.22 1.38 3.63
N PHE A 102 8.33 2.14 4.29
CA PHE A 102 6.95 2.36 3.87
C PHE A 102 6.87 2.90 2.44
N VAL A 103 7.62 3.97 2.17
CA VAL A 103 7.64 4.60 0.85
C VAL A 103 8.23 3.65 -0.20
N ILE A 104 9.36 3.00 0.11
CA ILE A 104 10.04 2.07 -0.81
C ILE A 104 9.11 0.90 -1.18
N ILE A 105 8.47 0.27 -0.19
CA ILE A 105 7.58 -0.87 -0.42
C ILE A 105 6.35 -0.42 -1.22
N GLY A 106 5.74 0.72 -0.84
CA GLY A 106 4.59 1.27 -1.55
C GLY A 106 4.88 1.52 -3.03
N PHE A 107 6.01 2.15 -3.34
CA PHE A 107 6.45 2.34 -4.72
C PHE A 107 6.75 1.02 -5.43
N ARG A 108 7.38 0.06 -4.77
CA ARG A 108 7.69 -1.25 -5.35
C ARG A 108 6.44 -2.00 -5.80
N ILE A 109 5.34 -1.87 -5.05
CA ILE A 109 4.06 -2.49 -5.38
C ILE A 109 3.41 -1.83 -6.61
N CYS A 110 3.50 -0.50 -6.74
CA CYS A 110 2.90 0.21 -7.86
C CYS A 110 3.78 0.24 -9.13
N LEU A 111 5.09 -0.04 -9.03
CA LEU A 111 6.04 0.01 -10.15
C LEU A 111 5.60 -0.72 -11.43
N PRO A 112 5.08 -1.96 -11.39
CA PRO A 112 4.68 -2.66 -12.62
C PRO A 112 3.56 -1.91 -13.35
N VAL A 113 2.57 -1.40 -12.63
CA VAL A 113 1.48 -0.62 -13.23
C VAL A 113 2.01 0.72 -13.76
N PHE A 114 2.80 1.42 -12.95
CA PHE A 114 3.39 2.71 -13.29
C PHE A 114 4.23 2.63 -14.57
N THR A 115 5.08 1.61 -14.71
CA THR A 115 5.92 1.42 -15.89
C THR A 115 5.09 1.25 -17.17
N VAL A 116 4.06 0.40 -17.13
CA VAL A 116 3.19 0.18 -18.30
C VAL A 116 2.40 1.44 -18.64
N MET A 117 1.94 2.18 -17.62
CA MET A 117 1.19 3.41 -17.83
C MET A 117 2.04 4.54 -18.43
N ILE A 118 3.31 4.65 -18.06
CA ILE A 118 4.24 5.59 -18.73
C ILE A 118 4.39 5.23 -20.21
N LEU A 119 4.60 3.96 -20.53
CA LEU A 119 4.71 3.51 -21.92
C LEU A 119 3.41 3.79 -22.69
N LEU A 120 2.27 3.51 -22.11
CA LEU A 120 0.97 3.80 -22.71
C LEU A 120 0.78 5.30 -22.96
N ASN A 121 1.15 6.15 -22.01
CA ASN A 121 1.10 7.61 -22.17
C ASN A 121 1.98 8.08 -23.32
N ALA A 122 3.18 7.52 -23.47
CA ALA A 122 4.07 7.82 -24.60
C ALA A 122 3.44 7.42 -25.94
N ILE A 123 2.85 6.22 -26.02
CA ILE A 123 2.16 5.74 -27.23
C ILE A 123 0.97 6.65 -27.57
N LEU A 124 0.14 6.99 -26.59
CA LEU A 124 -0.99 7.89 -26.79
C LEU A 124 -0.55 9.29 -27.23
N GLY A 125 0.59 9.78 -26.73
CA GLY A 125 1.17 11.05 -27.16
C GLY A 125 1.60 11.05 -28.63
N VAL A 126 2.18 9.94 -29.10
CA VAL A 126 2.51 9.76 -30.52
C VAL A 126 1.27 9.65 -31.39
N LEU A 127 0.28 8.86 -30.97
CA LEU A 127 -0.99 8.69 -31.68
C LEU A 127 -1.75 10.02 -31.82
N ALA A 128 -1.75 10.87 -30.80
CA ALA A 128 -2.35 12.20 -30.85
C ALA A 128 -1.76 13.08 -31.97
N LYS A 129 -0.49 12.88 -32.26
CA LYS A 129 0.22 13.63 -33.32
C LYS A 129 -0.05 13.08 -34.71
N VAL A 130 -0.19 11.75 -34.83
CA VAL A 130 -0.41 11.05 -36.12
C VAL A 130 -1.88 11.12 -36.55
N SER A 131 -2.82 11.07 -35.62
CA SER A 131 -4.25 11.03 -35.89
C SER A 131 -5.01 12.11 -35.10
N PRO A 132 -4.88 13.40 -35.46
CA PRO A 132 -5.51 14.49 -34.71
C PRO A 132 -7.05 14.50 -34.81
N GLN A 133 -7.63 13.70 -35.72
CA GLN A 133 -9.08 13.54 -35.88
C GLN A 133 -9.72 12.69 -34.76
N LEU A 134 -8.94 11.88 -34.06
CA LEU A 134 -9.41 11.06 -32.97
C LEU A 134 -9.50 11.92 -31.70
N ASN A 135 -10.63 11.82 -31.01
CA ASN A 135 -10.74 12.44 -29.68
C ASN A 135 -9.86 11.66 -28.70
N MET A 136 -8.57 12.03 -28.65
CA MET A 136 -7.56 11.35 -27.84
C MET A 136 -7.86 11.40 -26.35
N PHE A 137 -8.66 12.35 -25.88
CA PHE A 137 -9.06 12.39 -24.48
C PHE A 137 -10.01 11.23 -24.15
N ALA A 138 -11.03 11.00 -24.97
CA ALA A 138 -12.00 9.92 -24.74
C ALA A 138 -11.36 8.53 -24.93
N VAL A 139 -10.63 8.33 -26.05
CA VAL A 139 -9.94 7.07 -26.36
C VAL A 139 -8.83 6.79 -25.34
N GLY A 140 -8.11 7.82 -24.91
CA GLY A 140 -7.01 7.69 -23.97
C GLY A 140 -7.47 7.18 -22.59
N ILE A 141 -8.58 7.71 -22.06
CA ILE A 141 -9.11 7.23 -20.77
C ILE A 141 -9.55 5.77 -20.88
N GLN A 142 -10.25 5.39 -21.94
CA GLN A 142 -10.72 4.02 -22.12
C GLN A 142 -9.56 3.02 -22.21
N LEU A 143 -8.51 3.35 -22.98
CA LEU A 143 -7.32 2.52 -23.11
C LEU A 143 -6.55 2.42 -21.79
N LYS A 144 -6.41 3.52 -21.06
CA LYS A 144 -5.76 3.52 -19.74
C LYS A 144 -6.47 2.60 -18.75
N ILE A 145 -7.79 2.68 -18.68
CA ILE A 145 -8.57 1.82 -17.78
C ILE A 145 -8.42 0.36 -18.18
N LEU A 146 -8.55 0.04 -19.46
CA LEU A 146 -8.47 -1.33 -19.95
C LEU A 146 -7.07 -1.94 -19.70
N VAL A 147 -6.02 -1.24 -20.11
CA VAL A 147 -4.64 -1.70 -19.91
C VAL A 147 -4.28 -1.71 -18.43
N GLY A 148 -4.64 -0.67 -17.69
CA GLY A 148 -4.36 -0.54 -16.28
C GLY A 148 -4.98 -1.67 -15.45
N LEU A 149 -6.26 -1.99 -15.68
CA LEU A 149 -6.91 -3.11 -15.00
C LEU A 149 -6.29 -4.45 -15.39
N SER A 150 -5.88 -4.62 -16.65
CA SER A 150 -5.20 -5.84 -17.10
C SER A 150 -3.85 -6.02 -16.38
N VAL A 151 -3.06 -4.97 -16.28
CA VAL A 151 -1.76 -5.00 -15.58
C VAL A 151 -1.96 -5.18 -14.08
N LEU A 152 -2.97 -4.53 -13.49
CA LEU A 152 -3.32 -4.72 -12.09
C LEU A 152 -3.66 -6.19 -11.81
N PHE A 153 -4.45 -6.83 -12.66
CA PHE A 153 -4.76 -8.25 -12.54
C PHE A 153 -3.50 -9.14 -12.62
N LEU A 154 -2.60 -8.85 -13.57
CA LEU A 154 -1.34 -9.59 -13.68
C LEU A 154 -0.41 -9.34 -12.47
N SER A 155 -0.39 -8.12 -11.93
CA SER A 155 0.42 -7.78 -10.77
C SER A 155 -0.06 -8.45 -9.46
N MET A 156 -1.29 -8.96 -9.42
CA MET A 156 -1.79 -9.74 -8.27
C MET A 156 -0.93 -10.98 -7.99
N ALA A 157 -0.28 -11.55 -9.01
CA ALA A 157 0.65 -12.67 -8.83
C ALA A 157 1.90 -12.29 -8.02
N MET A 158 2.26 -11.01 -7.95
CA MET A 158 3.40 -10.50 -7.17
C MET A 158 3.02 -10.11 -5.73
N LEU A 159 1.71 -10.04 -5.41
CA LEU A 159 1.25 -9.63 -4.07
C LEU A 159 1.73 -10.53 -2.93
N PRO A 160 1.88 -11.88 -3.07
CA PRO A 160 2.42 -12.71 -2.00
C PRO A 160 3.83 -12.29 -1.57
N GLU A 161 4.67 -11.90 -2.52
CA GLU A 161 6.02 -11.38 -2.23
C GLU A 161 5.93 -10.03 -1.50
N ALA A 162 5.09 -9.12 -1.98
CA ALA A 162 4.83 -7.84 -1.33
C ALA A 162 4.26 -8.02 0.08
N ALA A 163 3.37 -8.98 0.29
CA ALA A 163 2.84 -9.33 1.61
C ALA A 163 3.95 -9.79 2.56
N GLY A 164 4.90 -10.60 2.08
CA GLY A 164 6.07 -11.01 2.85
C GLY A 164 6.88 -9.83 3.35
N PHE A 165 7.16 -8.83 2.50
CA PHE A 165 7.87 -7.61 2.91
C PHE A 165 7.10 -6.81 3.96
N VAL A 166 5.78 -6.66 3.79
CA VAL A 166 4.94 -5.95 4.77
C VAL A 166 4.93 -6.69 6.11
N PHE A 167 4.86 -8.02 6.11
CA PHE A 167 4.87 -8.82 7.33
C PHE A 167 6.23 -8.77 8.05
N ASP A 168 7.33 -8.77 7.32
CA ASP A 168 8.67 -8.60 7.91
C ASP A 168 8.82 -7.21 8.52
N GLN A 169 8.24 -6.21 7.90
CA GLN A 169 8.23 -4.85 8.44
C GLN A 169 7.37 -4.75 9.70
N MET A 170 6.20 -5.41 9.73
CA MET A 170 5.39 -5.49 10.94
C MET A 170 6.16 -6.13 12.10
N LYS A 171 6.92 -7.21 11.85
CA LYS A 171 7.77 -7.84 12.87
C LYS A 171 8.83 -6.87 13.40
N LYS A 172 9.55 -6.19 12.50
CA LYS A 172 10.59 -5.22 12.88
C LYS A 172 10.02 -4.10 13.75
N VAL A 173 8.87 -3.53 13.35
CA VAL A 173 8.20 -2.47 14.10
C VAL A 173 7.80 -2.95 15.48
N MET A 174 7.23 -4.15 15.60
CA MET A 174 6.86 -4.73 16.89
C MET A 174 8.06 -4.90 17.82
N VAL A 175 9.16 -5.47 17.31
CA VAL A 175 10.38 -5.67 18.09
C VAL A 175 10.96 -4.32 18.53
N SER A 176 11.01 -3.32 17.65
CA SER A 176 11.58 -2.00 17.97
C SER A 176 10.78 -1.22 19.02
N PHE A 177 9.50 -1.53 19.21
CA PHE A 177 8.66 -0.89 20.24
C PHE A 177 8.64 -1.66 21.58
N VAL A 178 9.07 -2.92 21.57
CA VAL A 178 9.15 -3.76 22.78
C VAL A 178 10.53 -3.65 23.46
N GLU A 179 11.61 -3.44 22.68
CA GLU A 179 12.98 -3.20 23.18
C GLU A 179 13.21 -1.72 23.58
#